data_a57aa350738cd1aac67beede7d6b942b
#
_entry.id   a57aa350738cd1aac67beede7d6b942b
#
_cell.length_a   1.000
_cell.length_b   1.000
_cell.length_c   1.000
_cell.angle_alpha   90.00
_cell.angle_beta   90.00
_cell.angle_gamma   90.00
#
_symmetry.space_group_name_H-M   'P 1'
#
loop_
_entity.id
_entity.type
_entity.pdbx_description
1 polymer ?
#
loop_
_entity_poly.entity_id
_entity_poly.type
_entity_poly.pdbx_seq_one_letter_code
_entity_poly.pdbx_strand_id
1 'polypeptide(L)'
;MSDLLTIKLKPYLQEYLICKLGDPVNASTRNIVGALLRPLLQYRPKDVDHEFIDGPDYMQINIVQYNFIDIRQGTVWMHPDNQVIFEKQLDAHFKDLFMSYMNDKVRYSLLDRKGKVIRNSQIKNIILQFCSDYNLTFNSITYEMLKKYYYRKSQEFEKKLPHKMSLRCPLIFL
;
A
#
# COMPACT_ATOMS: atom_id res chain seq x y z
N MET A 1 7.44 27.26 0.59
CA MET A 1 7.53 26.66 1.92
C MET A 1 6.91 25.27 1.86
N SER A 2 7.49 24.30 2.51
CA SER A 2 6.96 22.95 2.65
C SER A 2 6.61 22.72 4.10
N ASP A 3 5.43 22.16 4.37
CA ASP A 3 5.04 21.74 5.71
C ASP A 3 5.32 20.26 5.89
N LEU A 4 5.83 19.88 7.04
CA LEU A 4 6.02 18.49 7.43
C LEU A 4 4.79 18.00 8.19
N LEU A 5 4.17 16.96 7.68
CA LEU A 5 3.09 16.25 8.33
C LEU A 5 3.63 14.96 8.94
N THR A 6 3.54 14.83 10.25
CA THR A 6 3.88 13.58 10.95
C THR A 6 2.64 12.71 11.06
N ILE A 7 2.70 11.48 10.56
CA ILE A 7 1.59 10.53 10.59
C ILE A 7 2.05 9.15 11.07
N LYS A 8 1.15 8.45 11.76
CA LYS A 8 1.38 7.07 12.18
C LYS A 8 1.05 6.12 11.04
N LEU A 9 2.01 5.25 10.68
CA LEU A 9 1.84 4.25 9.63
C LEU A 9 2.51 2.94 10.02
N LYS A 10 1.94 1.83 9.56
CA LYS A 10 2.57 0.52 9.69
C LYS A 10 3.93 0.49 8.98
N PRO A 11 4.94 -0.19 9.55
CA PRO A 11 6.30 -0.20 9.01
C PRO A 11 6.37 -0.55 7.52
N TYR A 12 5.66 -1.57 7.06
CA TYR A 12 5.68 -1.96 5.64
C TYR A 12 5.08 -0.91 4.69
N LEU A 13 4.16 -0.05 5.19
CA LEU A 13 3.63 1.07 4.40
C LEU A 13 4.64 2.21 4.31
N GLN A 14 5.39 2.46 5.38
CA GLN A 14 6.49 3.42 5.36
C GLN A 14 7.56 2.99 4.36
N GLU A 15 8.04 1.74 4.44
CA GLU A 15 9.02 1.16 3.52
C GLU A 15 8.54 1.25 2.07
N TYR A 16 7.28 0.88 1.82
CA TYR A 16 6.66 1.00 0.50
C TYR A 16 6.68 2.44 -0.04
N LEU A 17 6.31 3.42 0.79
CA LEU A 17 6.30 4.82 0.38
C LEU A 17 7.71 5.34 0.10
N ILE A 18 8.68 5.02 0.94
CA ILE A 18 10.10 5.39 0.75
C ILE A 18 10.62 4.78 -0.56
N CYS A 19 10.33 3.50 -0.81
CA CYS A 19 10.74 2.85 -2.05
C CYS A 19 10.15 3.53 -3.30
N LYS A 20 8.89 3.97 -3.24
CA LYS A 20 8.18 4.54 -4.40
C LYS A 20 8.43 6.03 -4.62
N LEU A 21 8.61 6.79 -3.56
CA LEU A 21 8.60 8.25 -3.60
C LEU A 21 9.90 8.89 -3.09
N GLY A 22 10.82 8.06 -2.55
CA GLY A 22 12.07 8.51 -1.94
C GLY A 22 11.90 8.94 -0.49
N ASP A 23 13.02 9.28 0.15
CA ASP A 23 13.08 9.81 1.50
C ASP A 23 13.75 11.21 1.43
N PRO A 24 13.08 12.27 1.89
CA PRO A 24 11.73 12.32 2.47
C PRO A 24 10.61 12.08 1.44
N VAL A 25 9.50 11.51 1.92
CA VAL A 25 8.31 11.29 1.09
C VAL A 25 7.66 12.62 0.77
N ASN A 26 7.54 12.94 -0.52
CA ASN A 26 6.92 14.17 -0.98
C ASN A 26 5.50 13.91 -1.46
N ALA A 27 4.50 14.46 -0.78
CA ALA A 27 3.12 14.41 -1.21
C ALA A 27 2.90 15.39 -2.37
N SER A 28 2.30 14.89 -3.44
CA SER A 28 1.99 15.66 -4.65
C SER A 28 0.63 15.26 -5.18
N THR A 29 -0.08 16.17 -5.83
CA THR A 29 -1.36 15.86 -6.50
C THR A 29 -1.23 14.78 -7.59
N ARG A 30 -0.01 14.49 -8.02
CA ARG A 30 0.30 13.49 -9.05
C ARG A 30 0.63 12.11 -8.49
N ASN A 31 0.75 11.96 -7.18
CA ASN A 31 1.04 10.67 -6.56
C ASN A 31 -0.08 10.23 -5.61
N ILE A 32 -0.06 8.94 -5.28
CA ILE A 32 -1.11 8.34 -4.45
C ILE A 32 -1.21 8.97 -3.07
N VAL A 33 -0.07 9.35 -2.47
CA VAL A 33 -0.05 9.97 -1.14
C VAL A 33 -0.79 11.29 -1.16
N GLY A 34 -0.46 12.15 -2.12
CA GLY A 34 -1.14 13.42 -2.24
C GLY A 34 -2.62 13.30 -2.60
N ALA A 35 -2.97 12.33 -3.46
CA ALA A 35 -4.37 12.07 -3.79
C ALA A 35 -5.19 11.65 -2.58
N LEU A 36 -4.64 10.79 -1.70
CA LEU A 36 -5.29 10.33 -0.48
C LEU A 36 -5.28 11.38 0.63
N LEU A 37 -4.21 12.16 0.76
CA LEU A 37 -4.10 13.19 1.80
C LEU A 37 -5.03 14.38 1.56
N ARG A 38 -5.17 14.81 0.31
CA ARG A 38 -5.89 16.04 -0.05
C ARG A 38 -7.26 16.21 0.61
N PRO A 39 -8.16 15.22 0.60
CA PRO A 39 -9.48 15.34 1.23
C PRO A 39 -9.44 15.27 2.77
N LEU A 40 -8.32 14.85 3.36
CA LEU A 40 -8.19 14.58 4.79
C LEU A 40 -7.44 15.70 5.54
N LEU A 41 -6.75 16.57 4.81
CA LEU A 41 -6.01 17.68 5.38
C LEU A 41 -6.92 18.85 5.73
N GLN A 42 -6.60 19.49 6.84
CA GLN A 42 -7.33 20.63 7.39
C GLN A 42 -6.35 21.69 7.87
N TYR A 43 -6.87 22.88 8.16
CA TYR A 43 -6.11 23.86 8.94
C TYR A 43 -6.09 23.46 10.40
N ARG A 44 -4.96 23.68 11.03
CA ARG A 44 -4.79 23.39 12.44
C ARG A 44 -5.70 24.30 13.28
N PRO A 45 -6.54 23.73 14.17
CA PRO A 45 -7.24 24.51 15.17
C PRO A 45 -6.24 25.24 16.11
N LYS A 46 -6.60 26.44 16.58
CA LYS A 46 -5.72 27.26 17.43
C LYS A 46 -5.42 26.63 18.79
N ASP A 47 -6.28 25.75 19.22
CA ASP A 47 -6.28 25.08 20.53
C ASP A 47 -5.50 23.76 20.51
N VAL A 48 -4.96 23.35 19.37
CA VAL A 48 -4.19 22.10 19.24
C VAL A 48 -2.70 22.41 19.26
N ASP A 49 -2.02 21.99 20.32
CA ASP A 49 -0.58 22.13 20.44
C ASP A 49 0.20 21.28 19.43
N HIS A 50 1.42 21.73 19.14
CA HIS A 50 2.32 21.00 18.26
C HIS A 50 3.02 19.90 19.05
N GLU A 51 2.39 18.75 19.20
CA GLU A 51 3.14 17.58 19.62
C GLU A 51 3.97 17.07 18.44
N PHE A 52 5.27 17.26 18.53
CA PHE A 52 6.21 16.55 17.68
C PHE A 52 6.32 15.14 18.23
N ILE A 53 5.61 14.21 17.60
CA ILE A 53 5.66 12.80 17.97
C ILE A 53 6.71 12.15 17.08
N ASP A 54 7.78 11.66 17.69
CA ASP A 54 8.81 10.86 17.02
C ASP A 54 8.72 9.40 17.49
N GLY A 55 8.98 8.46 16.58
CA GLY A 55 8.97 7.04 16.87
C GLY A 55 8.95 6.17 15.62
N PRO A 56 9.27 4.88 15.75
CA PRO A 56 9.41 3.97 14.59
C PRO A 56 8.10 3.77 13.80
N ASP A 57 6.96 4.04 14.44
CA ASP A 57 5.65 3.95 13.80
C ASP A 57 5.24 5.26 13.09
N TYR A 58 6.05 6.31 13.21
CA TYR A 58 5.73 7.63 12.65
C TYR A 58 6.60 7.95 11.45
N MET A 59 5.99 8.55 10.45
CA MET A 59 6.63 8.98 9.23
C MET A 59 6.38 10.46 8.98
N GLN A 60 7.41 11.16 8.52
CA GLN A 60 7.29 12.53 8.08
C GLN A 60 7.02 12.58 6.57
N ILE A 61 5.95 13.26 6.19
CA ILE A 61 5.58 13.50 4.80
C ILE A 61 5.71 15.00 4.53
N ASN A 62 6.50 15.32 3.51
CA ASN A 62 6.67 16.69 3.05
C ASN A 62 5.49 17.08 2.15
N ILE A 63 4.72 18.07 2.57
CA ILE A 63 3.58 18.59 1.82
C ILE A 63 4.01 19.85 1.08
N VAL A 64 4.01 19.79 -0.24
CA VAL A 64 4.26 20.97 -1.06
C VAL A 64 2.97 21.76 -1.17
N GLN A 65 2.90 22.83 -0.43
CA GLN A 65 1.70 23.61 -0.14
C GLN A 65 0.90 24.09 -1.35
N TYR A 66 1.56 24.41 -2.48
CA TYR A 66 0.88 24.86 -3.71
C TYR A 66 -0.16 23.88 -4.28
N ASN A 67 -0.13 22.64 -3.82
CA ASN A 67 -0.95 21.59 -4.38
C ASN A 67 -2.16 21.20 -3.52
N PHE A 68 -2.25 21.67 -2.27
CA PHE A 68 -3.22 21.11 -1.33
C PHE A 68 -4.17 22.13 -0.68
N ILE A 69 -3.65 23.23 -0.14
CA ILE A 69 -4.40 24.21 0.65
C ILE A 69 -3.78 25.59 0.47
N ASP A 70 -4.56 26.67 0.57
CA ASP A 70 -4.04 28.04 0.52
C ASP A 70 -3.24 28.35 1.80
N ILE A 71 -1.93 28.52 1.63
CA ILE A 71 -0.91 28.71 2.69
C ILE A 71 -1.16 29.92 3.59
N ARG A 72 -1.93 30.89 3.11
CA ARG A 72 -2.15 32.13 3.83
C ARG A 72 -2.96 31.97 5.11
N GLN A 73 -3.50 30.77 5.36
CA GLN A 73 -4.49 30.53 6.42
C GLN A 73 -3.99 29.66 7.59
N GLY A 74 -2.76 29.14 7.59
CA GLY A 74 -2.22 28.40 8.74
C GLY A 74 -1.45 27.11 8.41
N THR A 75 -1.04 26.39 9.44
CA THR A 75 -0.29 25.13 9.33
C THR A 75 -1.21 23.98 8.96
N VAL A 76 -0.76 23.13 8.05
CA VAL A 76 -1.48 21.92 7.64
C VAL A 76 -1.53 20.92 8.79
N TRP A 77 -2.67 20.34 9.00
CA TRP A 77 -2.92 19.39 10.08
C TRP A 77 -3.88 18.30 9.62
N MET A 78 -3.81 17.15 10.26
CA MET A 78 -4.72 16.03 10.04
C MET A 78 -5.34 15.57 11.34
N HIS A 79 -6.67 15.52 11.39
CA HIS A 79 -7.40 14.98 12.54
C HIS A 79 -7.01 13.50 12.76
N PRO A 80 -6.89 13.03 14.02
CA PRO A 80 -6.54 11.64 14.32
C PRO A 80 -7.41 10.60 13.60
N ASP A 81 -8.72 10.83 13.50
CA ASP A 81 -9.61 9.94 12.76
C ASP A 81 -9.28 9.88 11.25
N ASN A 82 -8.87 11.02 10.69
CA ASN A 82 -8.43 11.10 9.29
C ASN A 82 -7.12 10.35 9.06
N GLN A 83 -6.22 10.27 10.06
CA GLN A 83 -5.02 9.44 9.99
C GLN A 83 -5.37 7.95 9.85
N VAL A 84 -6.36 7.47 10.61
CA VAL A 84 -6.86 6.09 10.50
C VAL A 84 -7.47 5.82 9.12
N ILE A 85 -8.21 6.80 8.58
CA ILE A 85 -8.79 6.70 7.23
C ILE A 85 -7.66 6.62 6.18
N PHE A 86 -6.68 7.51 6.29
CA PHE A 86 -5.53 7.53 5.38
C PHE A 86 -4.76 6.20 5.39
N GLU A 87 -4.42 5.69 6.59
CA GLU A 87 -3.73 4.40 6.71
C GLU A 87 -4.52 3.26 6.07
N LYS A 88 -5.85 3.20 6.30
CA LYS A 88 -6.71 2.17 5.71
C LYS A 88 -6.76 2.26 4.18
N GLN A 89 -6.87 3.46 3.63
CA GLN A 89 -6.89 3.67 2.18
C GLN A 89 -5.55 3.31 1.53
N LEU A 90 -4.45 3.71 2.18
CA LEU A 90 -3.11 3.37 1.71
C LEU A 90 -2.84 1.86 1.79
N ASP A 91 -3.26 1.20 2.87
CA ASP A 91 -3.18 -0.26 3.02
C ASP A 91 -4.00 -1.01 1.96
N ALA A 92 -5.19 -0.51 1.65
CA ALA A 92 -6.02 -1.06 0.58
C ALA A 92 -5.30 -0.94 -0.78
N HIS A 93 -4.79 0.24 -1.10
CA HIS A 93 -4.03 0.47 -2.33
C HIS A 93 -2.79 -0.43 -2.43
N PHE A 94 -2.02 -0.56 -1.35
CA PHE A 94 -0.86 -1.46 -1.29
C PHE A 94 -1.26 -2.92 -1.55
N LYS A 95 -2.36 -3.38 -0.96
CA LYS A 95 -2.88 -4.73 -1.15
C LYS A 95 -3.39 -4.99 -2.56
N ASP A 96 -4.01 -4.00 -3.18
CA ASP A 96 -4.46 -4.09 -4.58
C ASP A 96 -3.25 -4.15 -5.54
N LEU A 97 -2.22 -3.35 -5.27
CA LEU A 97 -0.95 -3.43 -5.99
C LEU A 97 -0.30 -4.81 -5.85
N PHE A 98 -0.26 -5.35 -4.63
CA PHE A 98 0.25 -6.70 -4.38
C PHE A 98 -0.54 -7.76 -5.14
N MET A 99 -1.88 -7.69 -5.16
CA MET A 99 -2.71 -8.64 -5.91
C MET A 99 -2.50 -8.52 -7.41
N SER A 100 -2.36 -7.31 -7.95
CA SER A 100 -2.02 -7.09 -9.35
C SER A 100 -0.67 -7.74 -9.70
N TYR A 101 0.35 -7.49 -8.87
CA TYR A 101 1.67 -8.10 -9.03
C TYR A 101 1.62 -9.62 -9.00
N MET A 102 0.90 -10.21 -8.04
CA MET A 102 0.72 -11.65 -7.93
C MET A 102 0.03 -12.22 -9.17
N ASN A 103 -1.06 -11.59 -9.63
CA ASN A 103 -1.81 -12.03 -10.79
C ASN A 103 -0.93 -12.03 -12.05
N ASP A 104 -0.16 -10.98 -12.26
CA ASP A 104 0.75 -10.90 -13.41
C ASP A 104 1.83 -11.98 -13.37
N LYS A 105 2.51 -12.13 -12.25
CA LYS A 105 3.61 -13.11 -12.11
C LYS A 105 3.10 -14.54 -12.11
N VAL A 106 1.99 -14.84 -11.44
CA VAL A 106 1.37 -16.18 -11.44
C VAL A 106 0.89 -16.56 -12.83
N ARG A 107 0.30 -15.61 -13.58
CA ARG A 107 -0.16 -15.85 -14.97
C ARG A 107 0.96 -16.28 -15.89
N TYR A 108 2.16 -15.69 -15.77
CA TYR A 108 3.32 -16.04 -16.58
C TYR A 108 4.06 -17.28 -16.10
N SER A 109 3.88 -17.69 -14.84
CA SER A 109 4.59 -18.80 -14.24
C SER A 109 3.78 -20.10 -14.15
N LEU A 110 2.49 -20.07 -14.47
CA LEU A 110 1.58 -21.22 -14.30
C LEU A 110 1.83 -22.38 -15.26
N LEU A 111 2.51 -22.13 -16.35
CA LEU A 111 2.85 -23.16 -17.32
C LEU A 111 4.36 -23.20 -17.49
N ASP A 112 4.99 -24.31 -17.15
CA ASP A 112 6.34 -24.57 -17.61
C ASP A 112 6.33 -24.70 -19.14
N ARG A 113 7.51 -24.74 -19.75
CA ARG A 113 7.65 -24.94 -21.21
C ARG A 113 6.95 -26.22 -21.75
N LYS A 114 6.43 -27.07 -20.86
CA LYS A 114 5.71 -28.32 -21.13
C LYS A 114 4.23 -28.27 -20.78
N GLY A 115 3.69 -27.09 -20.40
CA GLY A 115 2.29 -26.93 -20.06
C GLY A 115 1.90 -27.50 -18.69
N LYS A 116 2.85 -27.75 -17.78
CA LYS A 116 2.58 -28.32 -16.47
C LYS A 116 2.37 -27.25 -15.42
N VAL A 117 1.28 -27.37 -14.66
CA VAL A 117 0.93 -26.42 -13.58
C VAL A 117 2.03 -26.40 -12.50
N ILE A 118 2.47 -25.20 -12.20
CA ILE A 118 3.56 -24.93 -11.29
C ILE A 118 3.08 -24.93 -9.82
N ARG A 119 3.84 -25.56 -8.93
CA ARG A 119 3.48 -25.84 -7.53
C ARG A 119 3.58 -24.59 -6.61
N ASN A 120 2.98 -24.67 -5.42
CA ASN A 120 2.97 -23.65 -4.33
C ASN A 120 4.32 -23.03 -3.95
N SER A 121 5.47 -23.68 -4.26
CA SER A 121 6.80 -23.13 -4.03
C SER A 121 7.07 -21.83 -4.79
N GLN A 122 6.35 -21.60 -5.89
CA GLN A 122 6.51 -20.38 -6.68
C GLN A 122 5.74 -19.20 -6.10
N ILE A 123 4.58 -19.43 -5.47
CA ILE A 123 3.86 -18.35 -4.76
C ILE A 123 4.76 -17.74 -3.70
N LYS A 124 5.50 -18.59 -2.94
CA LYS A 124 6.47 -18.10 -1.97
C LYS A 124 7.53 -17.22 -2.63
N ASN A 125 8.10 -17.66 -3.72
CA ASN A 125 9.17 -16.93 -4.42
C ASN A 125 8.65 -15.61 -5.02
N ILE A 126 7.41 -15.58 -5.54
CA ILE A 126 6.79 -14.36 -6.06
C ILE A 126 6.55 -13.35 -4.92
N ILE A 127 6.08 -13.80 -3.75
CA ILE A 127 5.92 -12.92 -2.58
C ILE A 127 7.28 -12.37 -2.13
N LEU A 128 8.32 -13.22 -2.08
CA LEU A 128 9.68 -12.78 -1.74
C LEU A 128 10.21 -11.77 -2.74
N GLN A 129 9.97 -11.98 -4.02
CA GLN A 129 10.36 -11.05 -5.06
C GLN A 129 9.62 -9.72 -4.92
N PHE A 130 8.30 -9.75 -4.65
CA PHE A 130 7.54 -8.54 -4.35
C PHE A 130 8.16 -7.76 -3.18
N CYS A 131 8.47 -8.42 -2.08
CA CYS A 131 9.13 -7.78 -0.94
C CYS A 131 10.47 -7.15 -1.36
N SER A 132 11.27 -7.83 -2.16
CA SER A 132 12.53 -7.31 -2.68
C SER A 132 12.34 -6.12 -3.62
N ASP A 133 11.40 -6.20 -4.56
CA ASP A 133 11.14 -5.15 -5.55
C ASP A 133 10.61 -3.85 -4.92
N TYR A 134 10.01 -3.95 -3.73
CA TYR A 134 9.49 -2.81 -2.96
C TYR A 134 10.30 -2.49 -1.70
N ASN A 135 11.52 -3.04 -1.57
CA ASN A 135 12.42 -2.86 -0.44
C ASN A 135 11.73 -3.08 0.93
N LEU A 136 10.77 -4.01 0.99
CA LEU A 136 10.10 -4.33 2.24
C LEU A 136 11.02 -5.18 3.10
N THR A 137 11.19 -4.79 4.35
CA THR A 137 11.94 -5.59 5.32
C THR A 137 11.29 -6.96 5.44
N PHE A 138 12.04 -7.98 5.00
CA PHE A 138 11.57 -9.35 5.10
C PHE A 138 11.59 -9.77 6.56
N ASN A 139 10.44 -9.68 7.20
CA ASN A 139 10.19 -10.34 8.46
C ASN A 139 9.04 -11.35 8.27
N SER A 140 8.97 -12.31 9.18
CA SER A 140 7.94 -13.36 9.15
C SER A 140 6.52 -12.77 9.16
N ILE A 141 6.33 -11.61 9.77
CA ILE A 141 5.04 -10.92 9.89
C ILE A 141 4.56 -10.41 8.51
N THR A 142 5.43 -9.71 7.77
CA THR A 142 5.09 -9.16 6.45
C THR A 142 4.81 -10.29 5.46
N TYR A 143 5.66 -11.33 5.42
CA TYR A 143 5.45 -12.47 4.54
C TYR A 143 4.14 -13.21 4.85
N GLU A 144 3.88 -13.54 6.11
CA GLU A 144 2.67 -14.28 6.50
C GLU A 144 1.40 -13.44 6.28
N MET A 145 1.46 -12.11 6.47
CA MET A 145 0.36 -11.21 6.14
C MET A 145 0.03 -11.26 4.65
N LEU A 146 1.01 -11.07 3.78
CA LEU A 146 0.83 -11.09 2.32
C LEU A 146 0.34 -12.45 1.83
N LYS A 147 0.92 -13.53 2.34
CA LYS A 147 0.51 -14.90 2.04
C LYS A 147 -0.94 -15.16 2.41
N LYS A 148 -1.34 -14.83 3.65
CA LYS A 148 -2.73 -14.98 4.12
C LYS A 148 -3.69 -14.14 3.29
N TYR A 149 -3.30 -12.92 2.95
CA TYR A 149 -4.13 -12.03 2.12
C TYR A 149 -4.33 -12.63 0.72
N TYR A 150 -3.26 -13.10 0.06
CA TYR A 150 -3.34 -13.75 -1.25
C TYR A 150 -4.30 -14.94 -1.25
N TYR A 151 -4.12 -15.89 -0.33
CA TYR A 151 -4.97 -17.08 -0.29
C TYR A 151 -6.44 -16.75 0.00
N ARG A 152 -6.71 -15.84 0.91
CA ARG A 152 -8.08 -15.40 1.18
C ARG A 152 -8.74 -14.80 -0.06
N LYS A 153 -8.04 -13.92 -0.76
CA LYS A 153 -8.57 -13.31 -1.99
C LYS A 153 -8.77 -14.34 -3.11
N SER A 154 -7.84 -15.24 -3.29
CA SER A 154 -7.98 -16.32 -4.28
C SER A 154 -9.23 -17.18 -4.02
N GLN A 155 -9.50 -17.55 -2.75
CA GLN A 155 -10.70 -18.28 -2.39
C GLN A 155 -11.99 -17.47 -2.59
N GLU A 156 -11.98 -16.17 -2.33
CA GLU A 156 -13.13 -15.30 -2.61
C GLU A 156 -13.45 -15.25 -4.12
N PHE A 157 -12.42 -15.25 -4.97
CA PHE A 157 -12.59 -15.33 -6.42
C PHE A 157 -13.15 -16.68 -6.87
N GLU A 158 -12.60 -17.79 -6.37
CA GLU A 158 -13.09 -19.14 -6.71
C GLU A 158 -14.58 -19.31 -6.39
N LYS A 159 -15.03 -18.79 -5.24
CA LYS A 159 -16.45 -18.84 -4.84
C LYS A 159 -17.38 -18.01 -5.74
N LYS A 160 -16.87 -16.98 -6.40
CA LYS A 160 -17.65 -16.11 -7.30
C LYS A 160 -17.72 -16.64 -8.73
N LEU A 161 -16.89 -17.62 -9.09
CA LEU A 161 -16.92 -18.22 -10.41
C LEU A 161 -18.15 -19.15 -10.53
N PRO A 162 -18.91 -19.08 -11.64
CA PRO A 162 -20.03 -20.01 -11.86
C PRO A 162 -19.48 -21.44 -11.92
N HIS A 163 -20.22 -22.36 -11.30
CA HIS A 163 -19.83 -23.76 -11.04
C HIS A 163 -19.30 -24.53 -12.28
N LYS A 164 -19.59 -24.06 -13.48
CA LYS A 164 -19.12 -24.66 -14.73
C LYS A 164 -17.65 -24.32 -15.12
N MET A 165 -17.04 -23.31 -14.48
CA MET A 165 -15.65 -22.91 -14.75
C MET A 165 -14.65 -23.43 -13.71
N SER A 166 -15.12 -23.99 -12.59
CA SER A 166 -14.27 -24.38 -11.46
C SER A 166 -13.38 -25.58 -11.67
N LEU A 167 -13.54 -26.33 -12.76
CA LEU A 167 -12.94 -27.66 -12.85
C LEU A 167 -11.66 -27.77 -13.73
N ARG A 168 -11.22 -26.79 -14.47
CA ARG A 168 -10.04 -26.99 -15.34
C ARG A 168 -9.13 -25.80 -15.65
N CYS A 169 -9.36 -24.60 -15.10
CA CYS A 169 -8.40 -23.50 -15.31
C CYS A 169 -8.06 -22.80 -14.00
N PRO A 170 -6.80 -22.82 -13.54
CA PRO A 170 -6.34 -21.88 -12.55
C PRO A 170 -6.38 -20.49 -13.19
N LEU A 171 -7.32 -19.65 -12.70
CA LEU A 171 -7.32 -18.18 -12.86
C LEU A 171 -6.81 -17.64 -14.22
N ILE A 172 -7.51 -17.93 -15.32
CA ILE A 172 -7.39 -17.12 -16.52
C ILE A 172 -8.40 -15.99 -16.37
N PHE A 173 -7.93 -14.83 -15.92
CA PHE A 173 -8.69 -13.58 -16.01
C PHE A 173 -8.34 -12.90 -17.35
N LEU A 174 -9.36 -12.66 -18.13
CA LEU A 174 -9.35 -11.73 -19.26
C LEU A 174 -9.25 -10.29 -18.74
#